data_3350f012b3ba4cd9a953c51ca1aba5e5
#
_entry.id   3350f012b3ba4cd9a953c51ca1aba5e5
#
_cell.length_a   1.000
_cell.length_b   1.000
_cell.length_c   1.000
_cell.angle_alpha   90.00
_cell.angle_beta   90.00
_cell.angle_gamma   90.00
#
_symmetry.space_group_name_H-M   'P 1'
#
loop_
_entity.id
_entity.type
_entity.pdbx_description
1 polymer ?
#
loop_
_entity_poly.entity_id
_entity_poly.type
_entity_poly.pdbx_seq_one_letter_code
_entity_poly.pdbx_strand_id
1 'polypeptide(L)' 'MKKLSNITLKEFRAVLTALGLHKMRTKGGHEAWVREGLKRTVIIQTHVDPVSELVVRKTINDLGLTREKFIALLESI' A
#
# COMPACT_ATOMS: atom_id res chain seq x y z
N MET A 1 -3.61 -14.48 12.20
CA MET A 1 -3.34 -14.31 10.76
C MET A 1 -3.86 -12.97 10.27
N LYS A 2 -3.03 -12.21 9.59
CA LYS A 2 -3.43 -10.91 9.04
C LYS A 2 -4.35 -11.11 7.83
N LYS A 3 -5.34 -10.23 7.71
CA LYS A 3 -6.24 -10.18 6.56
C LYS A 3 -6.00 -8.86 5.82
N LEU A 4 -6.66 -8.67 4.68
CA LEU A 4 -6.54 -7.43 3.93
C LEU A 4 -7.40 -6.30 4.53
N SER A 5 -8.12 -6.57 5.59
CA SER A 5 -8.88 -5.57 6.33
C SER A 5 -8.11 -5.14 7.58
N ASN A 6 -8.46 -3.96 8.11
CA ASN A 6 -7.86 -3.40 9.33
C ASN A 6 -6.34 -3.18 9.23
N ILE A 7 -5.85 -2.92 8.04
CA ILE A 7 -4.45 -2.57 7.84
C ILE A 7 -4.31 -1.08 8.11
N THR A 8 -3.46 -0.71 9.08
CA THR A 8 -3.25 0.69 9.41
C THR A 8 -2.47 1.40 8.30
N LEU A 9 -2.59 2.72 8.23
CA LEU A 9 -1.78 3.52 7.31
C LEU A 9 -0.29 3.25 7.52
N LYS A 10 0.14 3.16 8.77
CA LYS A 10 1.53 2.90 9.10
C LYS A 10 2.00 1.56 8.52
N GLU A 11 1.19 0.51 8.70
CA GLU A 11 1.50 -0.81 8.15
C GLU A 11 1.54 -0.78 6.63
N PHE A 12 0.58 -0.13 6.01
CA PHE A 12 0.49 -0.05 4.55
C PHE A 12 1.70 0.68 3.97
N ARG A 13 2.08 1.81 4.57
CA ARG A 13 3.28 2.55 4.14
C ARG A 13 4.53 1.69 4.29
N ALA A 14 4.63 0.93 5.37
CA ALA A 14 5.79 0.06 5.60
C ALA A 14 5.89 -1.03 4.53
N VAL A 15 4.75 -1.61 4.12
CA VAL A 15 4.72 -2.61 3.06
C VAL A 15 5.13 -1.98 1.72
N LEU A 16 4.62 -0.79 1.40
CA LEU A 16 5.01 -0.11 0.16
C LEU A 16 6.52 0.17 0.14
N THR A 17 7.06 0.61 1.26
CA THR A 17 8.50 0.85 1.38
C THR A 17 9.30 -0.45 1.18
N ALA A 18 8.84 -1.54 1.77
CA ALA A 18 9.48 -2.85 1.61
C ALA A 18 9.44 -3.33 0.15
N LEU A 19 8.44 -2.90 -0.61
CA LEU A 19 8.31 -3.22 -2.03
C LEU A 19 9.12 -2.29 -2.94
N GLY A 20 9.84 -1.35 -2.36
CA GLY A 20 10.68 -0.43 -3.12
C GLY A 20 9.98 0.83 -3.58
N LEU A 21 8.74 1.06 -3.15
CA LEU A 21 8.06 2.31 -3.46
C LEU A 21 8.53 3.42 -2.52
N HIS A 22 8.40 4.64 -2.97
CA HIS A 22 8.66 5.80 -2.14
C HIS A 22 7.58 6.85 -2.37
N LYS A 23 7.37 7.68 -1.37
CA LYS A 23 6.37 8.74 -1.45
C LYS A 23 6.91 9.86 -2.33
N MET A 24 6.21 10.13 -3.43
CA MET A 24 6.59 11.18 -4.37
C MET A 24 6.07 12.54 -3.92
N ARG A 25 4.84 12.59 -3.42
CA ARG A 25 4.24 13.85 -2.99
C ARG A 25 3.05 13.60 -2.08
N THR A 26 2.68 14.63 -1.31
CA THR A 26 1.45 14.68 -0.54
C THR A 26 0.71 15.95 -0.96
N LYS A 27 -0.56 15.80 -1.29
CA LYS A 27 -1.39 16.93 -1.69
C LYS A 27 -2.84 16.69 -1.29
N GLY A 28 -3.42 17.62 -0.53
CA GLY A 28 -4.84 17.59 -0.20
C GLY A 28 -5.30 16.33 0.49
N GLY A 29 -4.48 15.76 1.38
CA GLY A 29 -4.84 14.54 2.09
C GLY A 29 -4.58 13.28 1.29
N HIS A 30 -3.89 13.36 0.16
CA HIS A 30 -3.50 12.20 -0.64
C HIS A 30 -1.99 12.11 -0.75
N GLU A 31 -1.46 10.90 -0.58
CA GLU A 31 -0.05 10.60 -0.83
C GLU A 31 0.06 9.80 -2.12
N ALA A 32 1.02 10.17 -2.95
CA ALA A 32 1.31 9.45 -4.19
C ALA A 32 2.62 8.68 -3.99
N TRP A 33 2.55 7.37 -4.17
CA TRP A 33 3.71 6.47 -4.02
C TRP A 33 4.08 5.88 -5.36
N VAL A 34 5.35 5.87 -5.68
CA VAL A 34 5.86 5.41 -6.98
C VAL A 34 7.06 4.50 -6.82
N ARG A 35 7.31 3.73 -7.87
CA ARG A 35 8.50 2.90 -7.99
C ARG A 35 8.87 2.84 -9.47
N GLU A 36 10.17 2.80 -9.77
CA GLU A 36 10.63 2.65 -11.13
C GLU A 36 10.03 1.38 -11.76
N GLY A 37 9.56 1.51 -12.99
CA GLY A 37 8.92 0.41 -13.70
C GLY A 37 7.45 0.23 -13.39
N LEU A 38 6.92 0.93 -12.42
CA LEU A 38 5.51 0.84 -12.06
C LEU A 38 4.69 1.77 -12.96
N LYS A 39 3.71 1.22 -13.64
CA LYS A 39 2.89 1.99 -14.60
C LYS A 39 1.91 2.93 -13.92
N ARG A 40 1.47 2.60 -12.71
CA ARG A 40 0.46 3.37 -12.00
C ARG A 40 0.97 3.82 -10.65
N THR A 41 0.63 5.05 -10.29
CA THR A 41 0.92 5.60 -8.97
C THR A 41 -0.05 5.00 -7.95
N VAL A 42 0.45 4.62 -6.80
CA VAL A 42 -0.40 4.17 -5.69
C VAL A 42 -0.83 5.41 -4.90
N ILE A 43 -2.13 5.62 -4.80
CA ILE A 43 -2.70 6.78 -4.10
C ILE A 43 -3.28 6.33 -2.76
N ILE A 44 -2.84 6.97 -1.69
CA ILE A 44 -3.31 6.70 -0.33
C ILE A 44 -4.02 7.94 0.20
N GLN A 45 -5.21 7.74 0.78
CA GLN A 45 -5.92 8.82 1.47
C GLN A 45 -5.46 8.85 2.92
N THR A 46 -4.81 9.95 3.32
CA THR A 46 -4.16 10.04 4.62
C THR A 46 -5.14 10.18 5.79
N HIS A 47 -6.39 10.52 5.52
CA HIS A 47 -7.41 10.68 6.55
C HIS A 47 -8.30 9.42 6.71
N VAL A 48 -8.00 8.35 5.98
CA VAL A 48 -8.72 7.08 6.08
C VAL A 48 -7.80 6.05 6.73
N ASP A 49 -8.08 5.71 7.96
CA ASP A 49 -7.28 4.74 8.72
C ASP A 49 -8.23 3.91 9.58
N PRO A 50 -8.29 2.59 9.41
CA PRO A 50 -7.42 1.77 8.56
C PRO A 50 -7.68 1.96 7.07
N VAL A 51 -6.72 1.50 6.26
CA VAL A 51 -6.80 1.60 4.80
C VAL A 51 -7.97 0.77 4.29
N SER A 52 -8.72 1.32 3.33
CA SER A 52 -9.85 0.60 2.73
C SER A 52 -9.37 -0.70 2.09
N GLU A 53 -10.11 -1.78 2.30
CA GLU A 53 -9.78 -3.07 1.69
C GLU A 53 -9.76 -2.99 0.16
N LEU A 54 -10.63 -2.16 -0.43
CA LEU A 54 -10.63 -1.96 -1.88
C LEU A 54 -9.31 -1.36 -2.37
N VAL A 55 -8.77 -0.40 -1.63
CA VAL A 55 -7.48 0.20 -1.96
C VAL A 55 -6.36 -0.83 -1.85
N VAL A 56 -6.39 -1.66 -0.82
CA VAL A 56 -5.38 -2.71 -0.63
C VAL A 56 -5.44 -3.70 -1.79
N ARG A 57 -6.63 -4.16 -2.16
CA ARG A 57 -6.80 -5.13 -3.26
C ARG A 57 -6.34 -4.55 -4.59
N LYS A 58 -6.70 -3.29 -4.86
CA LYS A 58 -6.26 -2.62 -6.09
C LYS A 58 -4.75 -2.50 -6.14
N THR A 59 -4.13 -2.15 -5.01
CA THR A 59 -2.67 -2.02 -4.92
C THR A 59 -1.98 -3.35 -5.19
N ILE A 60 -2.48 -4.43 -4.60
CA ILE A 60 -1.95 -5.77 -4.84
C ILE A 60 -2.00 -6.09 -6.33
N ASN A 61 -3.13 -5.82 -6.97
CA ASN A 61 -3.31 -6.09 -8.39
C ASN A 61 -2.38 -5.23 -9.24
N ASP A 62 -2.29 -3.93 -8.94
CA ASP A 62 -1.45 -2.99 -9.70
C ASP A 62 0.03 -3.33 -9.59
N LEU A 63 0.46 -3.89 -8.46
CA LEU A 63 1.84 -4.28 -8.23
C LEU A 63 2.16 -5.69 -8.73
N GLY A 64 1.17 -6.42 -9.22
CA GLY A 64 1.37 -7.78 -9.69
C GLY A 64 1.69 -8.76 -8.57
N LEU A 65 1.24 -8.47 -7.36
CA LEU A 65 1.47 -9.33 -6.21
C LEU A 65 0.35 -10.33 -6.02
N THR A 66 0.61 -11.35 -5.21
CA THR A 66 -0.45 -12.21 -4.70
C THR A 66 -0.85 -11.71 -3.31
N ARG A 67 -2.04 -12.09 -2.88
CA ARG A 67 -2.52 -11.80 -1.53
C ARG A 67 -1.55 -12.35 -0.48
N GLU A 68 -1.08 -13.57 -0.68
CA GLU A 68 -0.18 -14.26 0.24
C GLU A 68 1.14 -13.51 0.38
N LYS A 69 1.66 -12.99 -0.73
CA LYS A 69 2.89 -12.21 -0.72
C LYS A 69 2.73 -10.93 0.09
N PHE A 70 1.61 -10.25 -0.12
CA PHE A 70 1.32 -9.02 0.62
C PHE A 70 1.20 -9.29 2.12
N ILE A 71 0.47 -10.35 2.50
CA ILE A 71 0.31 -10.73 3.90
C ILE A 71 1.65 -11.09 4.52
N ALA A 72 2.50 -11.81 3.79
CA ALA A 72 3.83 -12.15 4.28
C ALA A 72 4.65 -10.90 4.58
N LEU A 73 4.56 -9.87 3.73
CA LEU A 73 5.23 -8.60 3.97
C LEU A 73 4.68 -7.89 5.21
N LEU A 74 3.36 -7.92 5.39
CA LEU A 74 2.73 -7.35 6.59
C LEU A 74 3.25 -8.00 7.86
N GLU A 75 3.43 -9.30 7.84
CA GLU A 75 3.87 -10.05 9.00
C GLU A 75 5.35 -9.87 9.30
N SER A 76 6.12 -9.40 8.33
CA SER A 76 7.57 -9.22 8.49
C SER A 76 7.97 -7.81 8.91
N ILE A 77 7.05 -6.87 8.94
CA ILE A 77 7.36 -5.48 9.32
C ILE A 77 7.12 -5.21 10.78
#